data_cf6d5e586a384d6a15e80d890006949f
#
_entry.id   cf6d5e586a384d6a15e80d890006949f
#
_cell.length_a   1.000
_cell.length_b   1.000
_cell.length_c   1.000
_cell.angle_alpha   90.00
_cell.angle_beta   90.00
_cell.angle_gamma   90.00
#
_symmetry.space_group_name_H-M   'P 1'
#
loop_
_entity.id
_entity.type
_entity.pdbx_description
1 polymer ?
#
loop_
_entity_poly.entity_id
_entity_poly.type
_entity_poly.pdbx_seq_one_letter_code
_entity_poly.pdbx_strand_id
1 'polypeptide(L)'
;MRSSRFPGKVLAEVAGKPLLGYLLDRLELCRNLDQTIVSTTEAGEDTAIADYCQSRNIFCYRGDEHDVLGRLLKSYEASHAEVGVVVFGDGPLVDPKIIDQAIDLYLAMPDYDFVGNDLKTTYPPGMEVEVFSINALSESAECC
;
A
#
# COMPACT_ATOMS: atom_id res chain seq x y z
N MET A 1 3.29 -0.27 -13.73
CA MET A 1 4.11 0.58 -12.85
C MET A 1 5.38 1.01 -13.58
N ARG A 2 5.35 2.21 -14.14
CA ARG A 2 6.48 2.76 -14.91
C ARG A 2 7.44 3.51 -13.99
N SER A 3 8.29 2.78 -13.26
CA SER A 3 9.49 3.41 -12.74
C SER A 3 10.37 3.79 -13.94
N SER A 4 10.60 5.08 -14.15
CA SER A 4 11.47 5.56 -15.25
C SER A 4 12.92 5.05 -15.12
N ARG A 5 13.33 4.67 -13.92
CA ARG A 5 14.68 4.17 -13.61
C ARG A 5 14.80 2.65 -13.68
N PHE A 6 13.76 1.93 -13.31
CA PHE A 6 13.76 0.44 -13.34
C PHE A 6 12.32 -0.08 -13.50
N PRO A 7 11.85 -0.30 -14.77
CA PRO A 7 10.54 -0.85 -15.04
C PRO A 7 10.37 -2.24 -14.40
N GLY A 8 9.20 -2.51 -13.83
CA GLY A 8 8.92 -3.83 -13.23
C GLY A 8 9.69 -4.13 -11.94
N LYS A 9 10.32 -3.13 -11.30
CA LYS A 9 11.18 -3.34 -10.12
C LYS A 9 10.52 -4.11 -8.98
N VAL A 10 9.19 -3.99 -8.80
CA VAL A 10 8.46 -4.69 -7.71
C VAL A 10 8.48 -6.20 -7.86
N LEU A 11 8.60 -6.69 -9.10
CA LEU A 11 8.75 -8.12 -9.41
C LEU A 11 10.21 -8.54 -9.67
N ALA A 12 11.17 -7.61 -9.56
CA ALA A 12 12.57 -7.96 -9.66
C ALA A 12 12.95 -8.94 -8.54
N GLU A 13 13.62 -10.03 -8.92
CA GLU A 13 13.98 -11.08 -7.98
C GLU A 13 15.31 -10.77 -7.26
N VAL A 14 15.28 -10.97 -5.96
CA VAL A 14 16.45 -10.94 -5.08
C VAL A 14 16.43 -12.24 -4.26
N ALA A 15 17.50 -13.00 -4.32
CA ALA A 15 17.61 -14.29 -3.64
C ALA A 15 16.42 -15.24 -3.93
N GLY A 16 15.94 -15.25 -5.18
CA GLY A 16 14.89 -16.16 -5.64
C GLY A 16 13.45 -15.74 -5.25
N LYS A 17 13.25 -14.51 -4.78
CA LYS A 17 11.93 -13.97 -4.41
C LYS A 17 11.76 -12.56 -4.97
N PRO A 18 10.58 -12.20 -5.54
CA PRO A 18 10.28 -10.83 -5.95
C PRO A 18 10.32 -9.84 -4.78
N LEU A 19 10.70 -8.58 -5.04
CA LEU A 19 10.69 -7.52 -4.02
C LEU A 19 9.31 -7.37 -3.37
N LEU A 20 8.23 -7.43 -4.17
CA LEU A 20 6.86 -7.44 -3.66
C LEU A 20 6.62 -8.60 -2.67
N GLY A 21 7.23 -9.76 -2.90
CA GLY A 21 7.10 -10.90 -2.01
C GLY A 21 7.72 -10.64 -0.62
N TYR A 22 8.84 -9.94 -0.56
CA TYR A 22 9.44 -9.53 0.71
C TYR A 22 8.54 -8.54 1.46
N LEU A 23 7.95 -7.58 0.74
CA LEU A 23 6.99 -6.64 1.33
C LEU A 23 5.78 -7.38 1.92
N LEU A 24 5.16 -8.25 1.13
CA LEU A 24 3.98 -9.01 1.57
C LEU A 24 4.26 -9.85 2.81
N ASP A 25 5.40 -10.55 2.87
CA ASP A 25 5.80 -11.31 4.05
C ASP A 25 5.94 -10.42 5.30
N ARG A 26 6.38 -9.18 5.13
CA ARG A 26 6.49 -8.24 6.25
C ARG A 26 5.13 -7.74 6.70
N LEU A 27 4.22 -7.48 5.77
CA LEU A 27 2.84 -7.09 6.10
C LEU A 27 2.10 -8.20 6.86
N GLU A 28 2.36 -9.47 6.57
CA GLU A 28 1.83 -10.61 7.33
C GLU A 28 2.26 -10.63 8.80
N LEU A 29 3.34 -9.93 9.16
CA LEU A 29 3.83 -9.81 10.54
C LEU A 29 3.19 -8.64 11.32
N CYS A 30 2.41 -7.79 10.66
CA CYS A 30 1.67 -6.71 11.33
C CYS A 30 0.52 -7.30 12.14
N ARG A 31 0.31 -6.74 13.34
CA ARG A 31 -0.75 -7.20 14.26
C ARG A 31 -2.08 -6.49 14.04
N ASN A 32 -2.01 -5.28 13.49
CA ASN A 32 -3.15 -4.37 13.38
C ASN A 32 -3.72 -4.30 11.94
N LEU A 33 -3.26 -5.14 11.02
CA LEU A 33 -3.79 -5.25 9.66
C LEU A 33 -4.77 -6.43 9.57
N ASP A 34 -6.01 -6.15 9.18
CA ASP A 34 -7.01 -7.19 8.93
C ASP A 34 -6.84 -7.84 7.56
N GLN A 35 -6.43 -7.02 6.56
CA GLN A 35 -6.27 -7.47 5.18
C GLN A 35 -5.18 -6.69 4.46
N THR A 36 -4.47 -7.35 3.57
CA THR A 36 -3.53 -6.73 2.62
C THR A 36 -4.13 -6.73 1.22
N ILE A 37 -4.07 -5.57 0.56
CA ILE A 37 -4.52 -5.38 -0.82
C ILE A 37 -3.35 -4.85 -1.64
N VAL A 38 -3.12 -5.43 -2.79
CA VAL A 38 -2.21 -4.87 -3.79
C VAL A 38 -3.02 -4.08 -4.80
N SER A 39 -2.83 -2.75 -4.84
CA SER A 39 -3.48 -1.89 -5.83
C SER A 39 -2.52 -1.61 -6.98
N THR A 40 -2.89 -2.03 -8.19
CA THR A 40 -2.06 -1.85 -9.40
C THR A 40 -2.91 -1.38 -10.59
N THR A 41 -2.29 -1.22 -11.77
CA THR A 41 -2.97 -0.66 -12.93
C THR A 41 -3.59 -1.76 -13.82
N GLU A 42 -4.49 -1.35 -14.72
CA GLU A 42 -5.04 -2.23 -15.76
C GLU A 42 -4.07 -2.44 -16.95
N ALA A 43 -2.91 -1.77 -16.95
CA ALA A 43 -1.91 -1.94 -17.99
C ALA A 43 -1.47 -3.40 -18.11
N GLY A 44 -1.25 -3.87 -19.35
CA GLY A 44 -0.89 -5.26 -19.60
C GLY A 44 0.40 -5.71 -18.91
N GLU A 45 1.34 -4.79 -18.71
CA GLU A 45 2.60 -5.03 -17.99
C GLU A 45 2.40 -5.33 -16.50
N ASP A 46 1.29 -4.86 -15.91
CA ASP A 46 0.96 -5.11 -14.48
C ASP A 46 0.18 -6.42 -14.28
N THR A 47 -0.14 -7.16 -15.34
CA THR A 47 -0.78 -8.47 -15.24
C THR A 47 0.08 -9.44 -14.42
N ALA A 48 1.39 -9.40 -14.58
CA ALA A 48 2.31 -10.23 -13.81
C ALA A 48 2.22 -9.97 -12.28
N ILE A 49 1.89 -8.73 -11.87
CA ILE A 49 1.65 -8.41 -10.45
C ILE A 49 0.38 -9.09 -9.96
N ALA A 50 -0.69 -9.01 -10.75
CA ALA A 50 -1.97 -9.67 -10.42
C ALA A 50 -1.82 -11.19 -10.34
N ASP A 51 -1.09 -11.80 -11.29
CA ASP A 51 -0.82 -13.24 -11.29
C ASP A 51 0.00 -13.65 -10.05
N TYR A 52 0.99 -12.84 -9.68
CA TYR A 52 1.77 -13.08 -8.47
C TYR A 52 0.90 -12.99 -7.20
N CYS A 53 0.04 -11.97 -7.10
CA CYS A 53 -0.91 -11.83 -5.99
C CYS A 53 -1.87 -13.02 -5.91
N GLN A 54 -2.39 -13.48 -7.04
CA GLN A 54 -3.24 -14.65 -7.12
C GLN A 54 -2.53 -15.91 -6.60
N SER A 55 -1.27 -16.11 -6.98
CA SER A 55 -0.45 -17.24 -6.51
C SER A 55 -0.23 -17.22 -4.99
N ARG A 56 -0.28 -16.04 -4.38
CA ARG A 56 -0.14 -15.81 -2.93
C ARG A 56 -1.47 -15.71 -2.19
N ASN A 57 -2.60 -15.84 -2.88
CA ASN A 57 -3.95 -15.62 -2.34
C ASN A 57 -4.13 -14.22 -1.72
N ILE A 58 -3.50 -13.21 -2.33
CA ILE A 58 -3.61 -11.80 -1.95
C ILE A 58 -4.61 -11.13 -2.88
N PHE A 59 -5.54 -10.35 -2.33
CA PHE A 59 -6.46 -9.55 -3.12
C PHE A 59 -5.70 -8.49 -3.93
N CYS A 60 -5.91 -8.47 -5.25
CA CYS A 60 -5.31 -7.51 -6.16
C CYS A 60 -6.41 -6.70 -6.84
N TYR A 61 -6.43 -5.40 -6.57
CA TYR A 61 -7.30 -4.45 -7.26
C TYR A 61 -6.55 -3.85 -8.46
N ARG A 62 -7.21 -3.80 -9.60
CA ARG A 62 -6.66 -3.16 -10.82
C ARG A 62 -7.53 -1.99 -11.22
N GLY A 63 -6.94 -0.84 -11.50
CA GLY A 63 -7.66 0.37 -11.89
C GLY A 63 -6.84 1.29 -12.77
N ASP A 64 -7.36 2.50 -13.01
CA ASP A 64 -6.75 3.48 -13.90
C ASP A 64 -5.29 3.81 -13.49
N GLU A 65 -4.41 3.94 -14.49
CA GLU A 65 -2.98 4.24 -14.27
C GLU A 65 -2.78 5.67 -13.77
N HIS A 66 -3.57 6.62 -14.27
CA HIS A 66 -3.40 8.05 -14.01
C HIS A 66 -4.19 8.53 -12.78
N ASP A 67 -5.32 7.88 -12.48
CA ASP A 67 -6.13 8.15 -11.30
C ASP A 67 -5.67 7.29 -10.11
N VAL A 68 -4.55 7.68 -9.51
CA VAL A 68 -3.97 6.95 -8.37
C VAL A 68 -4.89 7.00 -7.16
N LEU A 69 -5.45 8.17 -6.87
CA LEU A 69 -6.31 8.38 -5.69
C LEU A 69 -7.63 7.61 -5.81
N GLY A 70 -8.30 7.71 -6.96
CA GLY A 70 -9.53 6.95 -7.22
C GLY A 70 -9.29 5.44 -7.28
N ARG A 71 -8.13 4.98 -7.80
CA ARG A 71 -7.77 3.56 -7.75
C ARG A 71 -7.60 3.09 -6.30
N LEU A 72 -6.95 3.88 -5.47
CA LEU A 72 -6.74 3.56 -4.06
C LEU A 72 -8.08 3.51 -3.32
N LEU A 73 -8.93 4.53 -3.48
CA LEU A 73 -10.27 4.58 -2.88
C LEU A 73 -11.10 3.35 -3.26
N LYS A 74 -11.20 3.03 -4.54
CA LYS A 74 -11.94 1.87 -5.03
C LYS A 74 -11.41 0.54 -4.52
N SER A 75 -10.09 0.44 -4.27
CA SER A 75 -9.51 -0.78 -3.69
C SER A 75 -9.96 -1.00 -2.24
N TYR A 76 -10.09 0.08 -1.47
CA TYR A 76 -10.61 0.02 -0.09
C TYR A 76 -12.12 -0.22 -0.04
N GLU A 77 -12.89 0.44 -0.93
CA GLU A 77 -14.33 0.19 -1.06
C GLU A 77 -14.63 -1.29 -1.38
N ALA A 78 -13.86 -1.89 -2.28
CA ALA A 78 -13.99 -3.31 -2.66
C ALA A 78 -13.70 -4.27 -1.49
N SER A 79 -12.96 -3.84 -0.48
CA SER A 79 -12.65 -4.61 0.73
C SER A 79 -13.50 -4.23 1.94
N HIS A 80 -14.39 -3.24 1.80
CA HIS A 80 -15.21 -2.69 2.89
C HIS A 80 -14.36 -2.16 4.06
N ALA A 81 -13.19 -1.60 3.76
CA ALA A 81 -12.31 -1.01 4.76
C ALA A 81 -12.88 0.30 5.30
N GLU A 82 -12.75 0.54 6.60
CA GLU A 82 -13.08 1.82 7.25
C GLU A 82 -11.82 2.70 7.41
N VAL A 83 -10.68 2.06 7.59
CA VAL A 83 -9.36 2.69 7.74
C VAL A 83 -8.42 2.15 6.68
N GLY A 84 -7.77 3.04 5.97
CA GLY A 84 -6.75 2.72 4.97
C GLY A 84 -5.35 2.86 5.55
N VAL A 85 -4.47 1.91 5.19
CA VAL A 85 -3.03 1.98 5.46
C VAL A 85 -2.30 1.86 4.14
N VAL A 86 -1.50 2.86 3.79
CA VAL A 86 -0.68 2.84 2.56
C VAL A 86 0.77 2.60 2.91
N VAL A 87 1.36 1.62 2.23
CA VAL A 87 2.80 1.42 2.12
C VAL A 87 3.17 1.30 0.65
N PHE A 88 4.34 1.80 0.29
CA PHE A 88 4.77 1.81 -1.11
C PHE A 88 5.32 0.45 -1.54
N GLY A 89 4.85 -0.05 -2.69
CA GLY A 89 5.22 -1.37 -3.22
C GLY A 89 6.70 -1.56 -3.53
N ASP A 90 7.49 -0.49 -3.51
CA ASP A 90 8.94 -0.49 -3.70
C ASP A 90 9.75 -0.37 -2.40
N GLY A 91 9.07 -0.45 -1.24
CA GLY A 91 9.67 -0.52 0.09
C GLY A 91 9.70 -1.93 0.68
N PRO A 92 10.50 -2.89 0.14
CA PRO A 92 10.45 -4.29 0.55
C PRO A 92 10.93 -4.54 1.99
N LEU A 93 11.51 -3.53 2.63
CA LEU A 93 12.11 -3.63 3.97
C LEU A 93 11.35 -2.83 5.04
N VAL A 94 10.13 -2.35 4.74
CA VAL A 94 9.31 -1.64 5.73
C VAL A 94 9.20 -2.45 7.04
N ASP A 95 9.37 -1.79 8.18
CA ASP A 95 9.28 -2.50 9.46
C ASP A 95 7.81 -2.64 9.90
N PRO A 96 7.30 -3.87 10.11
CA PRO A 96 5.95 -4.11 10.62
C PRO A 96 5.60 -3.33 11.89
N LYS A 97 6.59 -3.11 12.76
CA LYS A 97 6.40 -2.33 13.99
C LYS A 97 6.10 -0.85 13.72
N ILE A 98 6.69 -0.28 12.66
CA ILE A 98 6.41 1.12 12.28
C ILE A 98 4.97 1.22 11.77
N ILE A 99 4.51 0.23 11.01
CA ILE A 99 3.12 0.15 10.53
C ILE A 99 2.16 0.04 11.72
N ASP A 100 2.39 -0.91 12.63
CA ASP A 100 1.56 -1.07 13.83
C ASP A 100 1.54 0.19 14.69
N GLN A 101 2.68 0.87 14.87
CA GLN A 101 2.76 2.14 15.62
C GLN A 101 1.95 3.27 14.96
N ALA A 102 1.97 3.38 13.63
CA ALA A 102 1.20 4.39 12.91
C ALA A 102 -0.31 4.13 13.07
N ILE A 103 -0.74 2.87 13.01
CA ILE A 103 -2.13 2.45 13.24
C ILE A 103 -2.55 2.73 14.68
N ASP A 104 -1.74 2.30 15.66
CA ASP A 104 -2.00 2.54 17.08
C ASP A 104 -2.16 4.04 17.39
N LEU A 105 -1.28 4.87 16.78
CA LEU A 105 -1.35 6.33 16.93
C LEU A 105 -2.64 6.90 16.33
N TYR A 106 -2.98 6.47 15.10
CA TYR A 106 -4.22 6.89 14.42
C TYR A 106 -5.46 6.55 15.28
N LEU A 107 -5.55 5.32 15.77
CA LEU A 107 -6.68 4.86 16.60
C LEU A 107 -6.76 5.57 17.96
N ALA A 108 -5.62 6.02 18.50
CA ALA A 108 -5.56 6.78 19.75
C ALA A 108 -5.95 8.27 19.60
N MET A 109 -6.04 8.77 18.37
CA MET A 109 -6.25 10.20 18.06
C MET A 109 -7.50 10.39 17.18
N PRO A 110 -8.72 10.23 17.72
CA PRO A 110 -9.96 10.22 16.94
C PRO A 110 -10.29 11.56 16.25
N ASP A 111 -9.61 12.65 16.62
CA ASP A 111 -9.79 13.98 16.03
C ASP A 111 -8.93 14.17 14.75
N TYR A 112 -8.14 13.18 14.35
CA TYR A 112 -7.28 13.26 13.17
C TYR A 112 -7.73 12.26 12.12
N ASP A 113 -7.85 12.74 10.89
CA ASP A 113 -8.20 11.93 9.71
C ASP A 113 -6.99 11.30 9.02
N PHE A 114 -5.78 11.73 9.38
CA PHE A 114 -4.54 11.29 8.77
C PHE A 114 -3.39 11.23 9.76
N VAL A 115 -2.61 10.16 9.69
CA VAL A 115 -1.32 10.00 10.37
C VAL A 115 -0.30 9.48 9.35
N GLY A 116 0.81 10.20 9.20
CA GLY A 116 1.91 9.80 8.32
C GLY A 116 3.27 10.07 8.96
N ASN A 117 4.27 9.31 8.57
CA ASN A 117 5.65 9.47 9.07
C ASN A 117 6.62 10.05 8.03
N ASP A 118 6.10 10.55 6.91
CA ASP A 118 6.86 11.08 5.77
C ASP A 118 7.05 12.61 5.78
N LEU A 119 6.23 13.35 6.55
CA LEU A 119 6.30 14.83 6.65
C LEU A 119 7.67 15.34 7.15
N LYS A 120 8.34 14.56 7.98
CA LYS A 120 9.74 14.75 8.36
C LYS A 120 10.48 13.44 8.18
N THR A 121 11.55 13.45 7.43
CA THR A 121 12.40 12.28 7.23
C THR A 121 13.10 11.90 8.53
N THR A 122 12.44 11.09 9.36
CA THR A 122 12.96 10.55 10.62
C THR A 122 13.32 9.08 10.52
N TYR A 123 12.85 8.41 9.46
CA TYR A 123 13.14 7.02 9.13
C TYR A 123 13.92 6.92 7.82
N PRO A 124 14.64 5.83 7.58
CA PRO A 124 15.24 5.56 6.28
C PRO A 124 14.18 5.51 5.17
N PRO A 125 14.51 5.90 3.91
CA PRO A 125 13.60 5.76 2.78
C PRO A 125 13.09 4.31 2.62
N GLY A 126 11.80 4.17 2.29
CA GLY A 126 11.11 2.88 2.19
C GLY A 126 10.43 2.41 3.49
N MET A 127 10.41 3.28 4.51
CA MET A 127 9.70 3.07 5.77
C MET A 127 8.49 3.98 5.92
N GLU A 128 8.06 4.62 4.83
CA GLU A 128 6.93 5.53 4.80
C GLU A 128 5.63 4.74 4.99
N VAL A 129 4.78 5.23 5.90
CA VAL A 129 3.47 4.67 6.23
C VAL A 129 2.48 5.82 6.38
N GLU A 130 1.34 5.69 5.73
CA GLU A 130 0.22 6.62 5.81
C GLU A 130 -1.01 5.87 6.30
N VAL A 131 -1.71 6.41 7.30
CA VAL A 131 -2.96 5.88 7.86
C VAL A 131 -4.03 6.96 7.80
N PHE A 132 -5.22 6.62 7.30
CA PHE A 132 -6.30 7.59 7.13
C PHE A 132 -7.69 6.93 7.18
N SER A 133 -8.72 7.76 7.42
CA SER A 133 -10.11 7.33 7.24
C SER A 133 -10.44 7.25 5.75
N ILE A 134 -11.26 6.27 5.35
CA ILE A 134 -11.73 6.18 3.96
C ILE A 134 -12.63 7.37 3.60
N ASN A 135 -13.32 7.94 4.56
CA ASN A 135 -14.11 9.17 4.35
C ASN A 135 -13.22 10.35 3.94
N ALA A 136 -12.09 10.58 4.65
CA ALA A 136 -11.15 11.64 4.29
C ALA A 136 -10.53 11.42 2.91
N LEU A 137 -10.23 10.16 2.56
CA LEU A 137 -9.73 9.81 1.22
C LEU A 137 -10.79 10.11 0.14
N SER A 138 -12.07 9.78 0.40
CA SER A 138 -13.18 10.05 -0.52
C SER A 138 -13.36 11.55 -0.74
N GLU A 139 -13.40 12.35 0.33
CA GLU A 139 -13.50 13.82 0.24
C GLU A 139 -12.33 14.41 -0.55
N SER A 140 -11.10 13.89 -0.34
CA SER A 140 -9.92 14.32 -1.09
C SER A 140 -10.03 13.99 -2.59
N ALA A 141 -10.61 12.85 -2.94
CA ALA A 141 -10.81 12.44 -4.32
C ALA A 141 -11.86 13.30 -5.06
N GLU A 142 -12.85 13.84 -4.35
CA GLU A 142 -13.86 14.74 -4.93
C GLU A 142 -13.29 16.15 -5.22
N CYS A 143 -12.20 16.53 -4.55
CA CYS A 143 -11.57 17.84 -4.70
C CYS A 143 -10.49 17.90 -5.80
N CYS A 144 -10.12 16.78 -6.42
CA CYS A 144 -9.11 16.67 -7.47
C CYS A 144 -9.73 16.54 -8.84
#